data_f6839b7f20c24744db6034a8f04154e9
#
_entry.id   f6839b7f20c24744db6034a8f04154e9
#
_cell.length_a   1.000
_cell.length_b   1.000
_cell.length_c   1.000
_cell.angle_alpha   90.00
_cell.angle_beta   90.00
_cell.angle_gamma   90.00
#
_symmetry.space_group_name_H-M   'P 1'
#
loop_
_entity.id
_entity.type
_entity.pdbx_description
1 polymer ?
#
loop_
_entity_poly.entity_id
_entity_poly.type
_entity_poly.pdbx_seq_one_letter_code
_entity_poly.pdbx_strand_id
1 'polypeptide(L)' 'MYTTYTFKKNGKAYSAKANNRFEAQDQIELAFGISLKGATFEEVYKLRVVRTGTVK' A
#
# COMPACT_ATOMS: atom_id res chain seq x y z
N MET A 1 12.13 2.67 -11.02
CA MET A 1 10.76 2.53 -11.55
C MET A 1 9.80 2.33 -10.38
N TYR A 2 8.71 3.09 -10.35
CA TYR A 2 7.76 3.03 -9.23
C TYR A 2 6.60 2.10 -9.52
N THR A 3 6.17 1.40 -8.48
CA THR A 3 4.98 0.55 -8.50
C THR A 3 3.94 1.18 -7.60
N THR A 4 2.68 1.05 -7.96
CA THR A 4 1.58 1.55 -7.13
C THR A 4 1.19 0.49 -6.12
N TYR A 5 1.13 0.88 -4.85
CA TYR A 5 0.68 0.01 -3.77
C TYR A 5 -0.63 0.57 -3.21
N THR A 6 -1.64 -0.28 -3.13
CA THR A 6 -2.94 0.09 -2.57
C THR A 6 -3.16 -0.70 -1.29
N PHE A 7 -3.42 0.02 -0.21
CA PHE A 7 -3.70 -0.59 1.10
C PHE A 7 -5.15 -0.39 1.45
N LYS A 8 -5.79 -1.42 1.95
CA LYS A 8 -7.20 -1.36 2.37
C LYS A 8 -7.31 -1.73 3.84
N LYS A 9 -7.96 -0.86 4.60
CA LYS A 9 -8.16 -1.08 6.03
C LYS A 9 -9.46 -0.39 6.47
N ASN A 10 -10.30 -1.14 7.20
CA ASN A 10 -11.55 -0.62 7.76
C ASN A 10 -12.44 0.06 6.70
N GLY A 11 -12.51 -0.53 5.50
CA GLY A 11 -13.34 0.00 4.42
C GLY A 11 -12.74 1.19 3.69
N LYS A 12 -11.52 1.59 4.03
CA LYS A 12 -10.81 2.70 3.37
C LYS A 12 -9.66 2.17 2.52
N ALA A 13 -9.41 2.82 1.39
CA ALA A 13 -8.31 2.47 0.50
C ALA A 13 -7.32 3.63 0.42
N TYR A 14 -6.03 3.30 0.47
CA TYR A 14 -4.93 4.25 0.38
C TYR A 14 -3.96 3.78 -0.68
N SER A 15 -3.49 4.67 -1.53
CA SER A 15 -2.56 4.32 -2.60
C SER A 15 -1.34 5.23 -2.58
N ALA A 16 -0.19 4.65 -2.90
CA ALA A 16 1.05 5.40 -3.05
C ALA A 16 1.94 4.71 -4.07
N LYS A 17 2.77 5.51 -4.74
CA LYS A 17 3.78 4.99 -5.66
C LYS A 17 5.12 4.96 -4.93
N ALA A 18 5.80 3.83 -4.99
CA ALA A 18 7.07 3.66 -4.30
C ALA A 18 7.86 2.52 -4.93
N ASN A 19 9.11 2.35 -4.50
CA ASN A 19 9.97 1.28 -4.98
C ASN A 19 9.64 -0.06 -4.34
N ASN A 20 9.05 -0.04 -3.15
CA ASN A 20 8.66 -1.26 -2.44
C ASN A 20 7.49 -0.97 -1.49
N ARG A 21 6.91 -2.04 -0.95
CA ARG A 21 5.74 -1.94 -0.08
C ARG A 21 6.03 -1.14 1.20
N PHE A 22 7.19 -1.34 1.79
CA PHE A 22 7.52 -0.68 3.05
C PHE A 22 7.62 0.83 2.88
N GLU A 23 8.19 1.27 1.77
CA GLU A 23 8.28 2.69 1.44
C GLU A 23 6.90 3.30 1.23
N ALA A 24 6.02 2.60 0.50
CA ALA A 24 4.65 3.05 0.29
C ALA A 24 3.88 3.10 1.61
N GLN A 25 4.04 2.09 2.46
CA GLN A 25 3.40 2.05 3.76
C GLN A 25 3.81 3.25 4.62
N ASP A 26 5.10 3.55 4.68
CA ASP A 26 5.61 4.69 5.46
C ASP A 26 5.03 6.00 4.95
N GLN A 27 4.98 6.19 3.64
CA GLN A 27 4.42 7.40 3.05
C GLN A 27 2.97 7.61 3.48
N ILE A 28 2.17 6.56 3.42
CA ILE A 28 0.75 6.63 3.77
C ILE A 28 0.57 6.86 5.26
N GLU A 29 1.31 6.13 6.09
CA GLU A 29 1.19 6.26 7.54
C GLU A 29 1.55 7.67 8.00
N LEU A 30 2.58 8.27 7.40
CA LEU A 30 2.97 9.64 7.73
C LEU A 30 1.99 10.66 7.19
N ALA A 31 1.52 10.49 5.95
CA ALA A 31 0.62 11.44 5.32
C ALA A 31 -0.75 11.51 5.99
N PHE A 32 -1.27 10.37 6.44
CA PHE A 32 -2.62 10.29 7.03
C PHE A 32 -2.62 10.15 8.55
N GLY A 33 -1.44 9.97 9.17
CA GLY A 33 -1.33 9.81 10.61
C GLY A 33 -2.00 8.53 11.13
N ILE A 34 -1.89 7.44 10.38
CA ILE A 34 -2.54 6.17 10.71
C ILE A 34 -1.53 5.03 10.75
N SER A 35 -1.98 3.88 11.29
CA SER A 35 -1.21 2.63 11.21
C SER A 35 -1.87 1.71 10.20
N LEU A 36 -1.08 1.15 9.31
CA LEU A 36 -1.56 0.17 8.33
C LEU A 36 -1.41 -1.28 8.80
N LYS A 37 -1.09 -1.48 10.08
CA LYS A 37 -0.99 -2.83 10.64
C LYS A 37 -2.31 -3.56 10.47
N GLY A 38 -2.27 -4.77 9.90
CA GLY A 38 -3.47 -5.57 9.64
C GLY A 38 -4.17 -5.23 8.34
N ALA A 39 -3.73 -4.21 7.61
CA ALA A 39 -4.31 -3.87 6.32
C ALA A 39 -3.94 -4.91 5.27
N THR A 40 -4.78 -5.07 4.25
CA THR A 40 -4.41 -5.82 3.06
C THR A 40 -3.76 -4.88 2.05
N PHE A 41 -2.88 -5.41 1.20
CA PHE A 41 -2.27 -4.59 0.18
C PHE A 41 -2.26 -5.30 -1.17
N GLU A 42 -2.22 -4.49 -2.22
CA GLU A 42 -2.08 -4.95 -3.60
C GLU A 42 -0.93 -4.17 -4.24
N GLU A 43 -0.03 -4.88 -4.88
CA GLU A 43 1.02 -4.28 -5.69
C GLU A 43 0.54 -4.26 -7.14
N VAL A 44 0.43 -3.08 -7.73
CA VAL A 44 -0.09 -2.91 -9.09
C VAL A 44 1.00 -2.37 -10.01
N TYR A 45 1.26 -3.11 -11.09
CA TYR A 45 2.24 -2.73 -12.09
C TYR A 45 1.61 -2.85 -13.48
N LYS A 46 1.62 -1.75 -14.23
CA LYS A 46 1.01 -1.68 -15.57
C LYS A 46 -0.44 -2.13 -15.56
N LEU A 47 -1.22 -1.60 -14.61
CA LEU A 47 -2.65 -1.89 -14.44
C LEU A 47 -2.97 -3.34 -14.10
N ARG A 48 -1.97 -4.08 -13.61
CA ARG A 48 -2.15 -5.46 -13.17
C ARG A 48 -1.78 -5.63 -11.72
N VAL A 49 -2.58 -6.36 -10.99
CA VAL A 49 -2.23 -6.76 -9.63
C VAL A 49 -1.20 -7.88 -9.74
N VAL A 50 0.05 -7.61 -9.32
CA VAL A 50 1.14 -8.57 -9.43
C VAL A 50 1.45 -9.26 -8.12
N ARG A 51 0.97 -8.71 -7.00
CA ARG A 51 1.17 -9.30 -5.68
C ARG A 51 0.12 -8.77 -4.72
N THR A 52 -0.31 -9.63 -3.80
CA THR A 52 -1.20 -9.24 -2.71
C THR A 52 -0.65 -9.79 -1.40
N GLY A 53 -1.08 -9.23 -0.29
CA GLY A 53 -0.66 -9.70 1.01
C GLY A 53 -1.32 -8.92 2.14
N THR A 54 -0.85 -9.18 3.36
CA THR A 54 -1.34 -8.52 4.57
C THR A 54 -0.17 -7.88 5.30
N VAL A 55 -0.38 -6.67 5.78
CA VAL A 55 0.62 -5.95 6.58
C VAL A 55 0.63 -6.56 7.99
N LYS A 56 1.79 -6.98 8.42
CA LYS A 56 1.96 -7.60 9.75
C LYS A 56 2.39 -6.59 10.79
#